data_5229863df742b75fb4b958340a929175
#
_entry.id   5229863df742b75fb4b958340a929175
#
_cell.length_a   1.000
_cell.length_b   1.000
_cell.length_c   1.000
_cell.angle_alpha   90.00
_cell.angle_beta   90.00
_cell.angle_gamma   90.00
#
_symmetry.space_group_name_H-M   'P 1'
#
loop_
_entity.id
_entity.type
_entity.pdbx_description
1 polymer ?
#
loop_
_entity_poly.entity_id
_entity_poly.type
_entity_poly.pdbx_seq_one_letter_code
_entity_poly.pdbx_strand_id
1 'polypeptide(L)' 'MSEMIDITRPMFLSIKEVVKITGLSEYYLRQNIKAGKVPYIKSGNKILINMPRLSVTLNDMTDKSLIQL' A
#
# COMPACT_ATOMS: atom_id res chain seq x y z
N MET A 1 -15.59 16.02 0.97
CA MET A 1 -15.26 15.50 0.52
C MET A 1 -14.95 14.43 0.66
N SER A 2 -15.04 13.71 0.21
CA SER A 2 -14.85 12.60 0.51
C SER A 2 -13.65 12.13 0.18
N GLU A 3 -12.87 12.06 1.02
CA GLU A 3 -11.70 11.54 0.89
C GLU A 3 -11.63 10.18 1.26
N MET A 4 -12.72 9.51 1.54
CA MET A 4 -12.69 8.18 1.98
C MET A 4 -12.35 7.28 0.87
N ILE A 5 -11.40 6.37 1.03
CA ILE A 5 -11.04 5.33 0.08
C ILE A 5 -12.04 4.20 0.22
N ASP A 6 -12.68 3.85 -0.90
CA ASP A 6 -13.64 2.75 -0.92
C ASP A 6 -12.88 1.45 -1.09
N ILE A 7 -12.76 0.66 -0.05
CA ILE A 7 -11.96 -0.57 -0.10
C ILE A 7 -12.60 -1.67 -0.93
N THR A 8 -13.84 -1.49 -1.40
CA THR A 8 -14.47 -2.47 -2.25
C THR A 8 -14.16 -2.24 -3.73
N ARG A 9 -13.52 -1.13 -4.06
CA ARG A 9 -13.22 -0.78 -5.44
C ARG A 9 -11.71 -0.63 -5.60
N PRO A 10 -11.12 -1.28 -6.58
CA PRO A 10 -9.68 -1.15 -6.79
C PRO A 10 -9.32 0.28 -7.18
N MET A 11 -8.25 0.78 -6.64
CA MET A 11 -7.70 2.05 -7.05
C MET A 11 -6.20 1.87 -7.08
N PHE A 12 -5.63 1.86 -8.27
CA PHE A 12 -4.21 1.55 -8.43
C PHE A 12 -3.39 2.81 -8.56
N LEU A 13 -2.33 2.89 -7.79
CA LEU A 13 -1.42 4.03 -7.80
C LEU A 13 0.00 3.54 -8.00
N SER A 14 0.83 4.43 -8.56
CA SER A 14 2.24 4.11 -8.72
C SER A 14 2.94 4.10 -7.35
N ILE A 15 4.13 3.51 -7.31
CA ILE A 15 4.91 3.50 -6.07
C ILE A 15 5.17 4.92 -5.58
N LYS A 16 5.50 5.83 -6.48
CA LYS A 16 5.79 7.21 -6.08
C LYS A 16 4.58 7.91 -5.47
N GLU A 17 3.41 7.62 -6.03
CA GLU A 17 2.18 8.20 -5.49
C GLU A 17 1.88 7.65 -4.09
N VAL A 18 2.10 6.36 -3.91
CA VAL A 18 1.88 5.75 -2.60
C VAL A 18 2.85 6.31 -1.56
N VAL A 19 4.10 6.55 -1.95
CA VAL A 19 5.08 7.16 -1.07
C VAL A 19 4.58 8.52 -0.59
N LYS A 20 4.02 9.31 -1.49
CA LYS A 20 3.52 10.64 -1.12
C LYS A 20 2.34 10.56 -0.15
N ILE A 21 1.47 9.60 -0.37
CA ILE A 21 0.26 9.48 0.43
C ILE A 21 0.56 8.90 1.80
N THR A 22 1.39 7.86 1.86
CA THR A 22 1.60 7.11 3.09
C THR A 22 2.79 7.59 3.90
N GLY A 23 3.74 8.28 3.27
CA GLY A 23 4.97 8.66 3.95
C GLY A 23 5.97 7.52 4.07
N LEU A 24 5.67 6.35 3.50
CA LEU A 24 6.62 5.24 3.52
C LEU A 24 7.71 5.47 2.48
N SER A 25 8.88 4.90 2.72
CA SER A 25 9.96 5.04 1.74
C SER A 25 9.72 4.13 0.56
N GLU A 26 10.26 4.52 -0.60
CA GLU A 26 10.17 3.70 -1.79
C GLU A 26 10.89 2.37 -1.58
N TYR A 27 12.02 2.40 -0.88
CA TYR A 27 12.77 1.19 -0.59
C TYR A 27 11.92 0.20 0.21
N TYR A 28 11.24 0.69 1.23
CA TYR A 28 10.38 -0.16 2.06
C TYR A 28 9.28 -0.81 1.22
N LEU A 29 8.64 -0.01 0.37
CA LEU A 29 7.59 -0.54 -0.49
C LEU A 29 8.11 -1.60 -1.45
N ARG A 30 9.25 -1.35 -2.07
CA ARG A 30 9.81 -2.32 -3.02
C ARG A 30 10.21 -3.62 -2.33
N GLN A 31 10.75 -3.53 -1.12
CA GLN A 31 11.12 -4.72 -0.37
C GLN A 31 9.88 -5.55 -0.01
N ASN A 32 8.81 -4.89 0.38
CA ASN A 32 7.59 -5.60 0.73
C ASN A 32 6.85 -6.14 -0.48
N ILE A 33 6.99 -5.51 -1.63
CA ILE A 33 6.46 -6.05 -2.88
C ILE A 33 7.15 -7.37 -3.18
N LYS A 34 8.48 -7.40 -3.06
CA LYS A 34 9.23 -8.63 -3.30
C LYS A 34 8.85 -9.72 -2.32
N ALA A 35 8.55 -9.34 -1.09
CA ALA A 35 8.18 -10.30 -0.06
C ALA A 35 6.73 -10.76 -0.18
N GLY A 36 5.97 -10.21 -1.10
CA GLY A 36 4.57 -10.60 -1.28
C GLY A 36 3.65 -10.02 -0.23
N LYS A 37 4.06 -8.94 0.42
CA LYS A 37 3.25 -8.36 1.50
C LYS A 37 2.47 -7.13 1.08
N VAL A 38 2.64 -6.66 -0.15
CA VAL A 38 1.94 -5.49 -0.65
C VAL A 38 1.06 -5.90 -1.82
N PRO A 39 -0.23 -5.56 -1.80
CA PRO A 39 -1.12 -5.90 -2.92
C PRO A 39 -0.79 -5.04 -4.13
N TYR A 40 -0.38 -5.67 -5.21
CA TYR A 40 -0.01 -4.95 -6.42
C TYR A 40 -0.31 -5.78 -7.66
N ILE A 41 -0.32 -5.10 -8.81
CA ILE A 41 -0.34 -5.77 -10.09
C ILE A 41 0.77 -5.18 -10.94
N LYS A 42 1.17 -5.94 -11.93
CA LYS A 42 2.19 -5.46 -12.86
C LYS A 42 1.52 -5.21 -14.19
N SER A 43 1.61 -4.00 -14.68
CA SER A 43 1.03 -3.63 -15.96
C SER A 43 2.16 -3.21 -16.88
N GLY A 44 2.58 -4.09 -17.78
CA GLY A 44 3.76 -3.87 -18.60
C GLY A 44 4.97 -3.79 -17.71
N ASN A 45 5.69 -2.66 -17.77
CA ASN A 45 6.85 -2.46 -16.92
C ASN A 45 6.51 -1.69 -15.64
N LYS A 46 5.24 -1.42 -15.39
CA LYS A 46 4.86 -0.62 -14.25
C LYS A 46 4.29 -1.48 -13.14
N ILE A 47 4.61 -1.13 -11.92
CA ILE A 47 4.00 -1.74 -10.75
C ILE A 47 2.95 -0.76 -10.25
N LEU A 48 1.73 -1.26 -10.09
CA LEU A 48 0.61 -0.45 -9.60
C LEU A 48 0.11 -1.09 -8.30
N ILE A 49 0.00 -0.28 -7.27
CA ILE A 49 -0.38 -0.78 -5.96
C ILE A 49 -1.87 -0.55 -5.73
N ASN A 50 -2.55 -1.59 -5.24
CA ASN A 50 -3.96 -1.48 -4.90
C ASN A 50 -4.06 -0.75 -3.59
N MET A 51 -4.29 0.56 -3.65
CA MET A 51 -4.25 1.43 -2.48
C MET A 51 -5.28 1.07 -1.41
N PRO A 52 -6.55 0.80 -1.74
CA PRO A 52 -7.51 0.43 -0.71
C PRO A 52 -7.09 -0.80 0.07
N ARG A 53 -6.56 -1.81 -0.62
CA ARG A 53 -6.12 -3.03 0.06
C ARG A 53 -4.84 -2.77 0.86
N LEU A 54 -3.98 -1.91 0.36
CA LEU A 54 -2.78 -1.55 1.10
C LEU A 54 -3.13 -0.84 2.40
N SER A 55 -4.15 0.00 2.38
CA SER A 55 -4.59 0.69 3.59
C SER A 55 -4.99 -0.30 4.68
N VAL A 56 -5.70 -1.35 4.31
CA VAL A 56 -6.09 -2.39 5.26
C VAL A 56 -4.85 -3.09 5.81
N THR A 57 -3.90 -3.42 4.93
CA THR A 57 -2.67 -4.09 5.33
C THR A 57 -1.86 -3.23 6.30
N LEU A 58 -1.73 -1.94 5.99
CA LEU A 58 -0.97 -1.04 6.85
C LEU A 58 -1.62 -0.88 8.22
N ASN A 59 -2.93 -0.81 8.26
CA ASN A 59 -3.64 -0.71 9.53
C ASN A 59 -3.41 -1.96 10.37
N ASP A 60 -3.45 -3.13 9.74
CA ASP A 60 -3.21 -4.38 10.44
C ASP A 60 -1.79 -4.45 11.00
N MET A 61 -0.81 -4.02 10.21
CA MET A 61 0.58 -4.00 10.66
C MET A 61 0.78 -3.03 11.81
N THR A 62 0.09 -1.90 11.76
CA THR A 62 0.18 -0.90 12.83
C THR A 62 -0.37 -1.46 14.12
N ASP A 63 -1.51 -2.15 14.06
CA ASP A 63 -2.10 -2.75 15.23
C ASP A 63 -1.17 -3.79 15.85
N LYS A 64 -0.52 -4.58 15.02
CA LYS A 64 0.42 -5.58 15.51
C LYS A 64 1.62 -4.95 16.17
N SER A 65 2.10 -3.82 15.62
CA SER A 65 3.22 -3.12 16.22
C SER A 65 2.88 -2.58 17.59
N LEU A 66 1.66 -2.09 17.76
CA LEU A 66 1.24 -1.59 19.05
C LEU A 66 1.21 -2.68 20.09
N ILE A 67 0.85 -3.88 19.68
CA ILE A 67 0.81 -5.00 20.59
C ILE A 67 2.20 -5.39 21.08
N GLN A 68 3.21 -5.12 20.30
CA GLN A 68 4.56 -5.52 20.64
C GLN A 68 5.25 -4.56 21.60
N LEU A 69 4.61 -3.48 21.93
CA LEU A 69 5.20 -2.57 22.88
C LEU A 69 5.17 -3.14 24.29
#